data_e503cb3ccb5551fdae09a1f0aeab3017
#
_entry.id   e503cb3ccb5551fdae09a1f0aeab3017
#
_cell.length_a   1.000
_cell.length_b   1.000
_cell.length_c   1.000
_cell.angle_alpha   90.00
_cell.angle_beta   90.00
_cell.angle_gamma   90.00
#
_symmetry.space_group_name_H-M   'P 1'
#
loop_
_entity.id
_entity.type
_entity.pdbx_description
1 polymer ?
#
loop_
_entity_poly.entity_id
_entity_poly.type
_entity_poly.pdbx_seq_one_letter_code
_entity_poly.pdbx_strand_id
1 'polypeptide(L)'
;MSLFDRLKNKFKKAVKTLDKSVKIEDVINQAIVSSAMKSALNLWGQMYENKAYWLHEPTLEDPSRVTSLGLPAFVASEKARTVTLEMKSEVTAPSGNDEPTTNERASFINAQYQKHVISNIRKQLEYGIAKGGLVIKPYPIIDEDITKSQFAFDYIQADGFLPIAFDSSGRMTEAAFIQRKTDTKHVYTRLEHHKLEKNTVTITNRAFKSDIGQLKNLKNFSDLGREIPLTSVPEWEDIEPLQSVENVNRLLFAYFKMPQANTIDTYSPLGVSGYSRAVDLIKDADKQYSRLLWEFEGGELAIDVDRTAMTEQPYYNEDGILKTKLAMSSLQQRLFRTTSIDQSIGDTYNVFSPALRDVSLINGLNEILKRIEDVTALSRGTISDTNLDAKTATEIIASKQRSYDDNKDIQTALQKALEDVVYIMDVYCTLYNITPQGEYAVSFDWDDSIITDKDEETSRKLLLVDKGLMTKIDFTMWYYGMTRKQATAYLQEIEAEQLQAMQINMMNDLSV
;
A
#
# COMPACT_ATOMS: atom_id res chain seq x y z
N MET A 1 -57.47 28.72 -12.02
CA MET A 1 -56.26 28.37 -11.22
C MET A 1 -55.47 29.64 -10.97
N SER A 2 -55.51 30.11 -9.74
CA SER A 2 -54.88 31.38 -9.37
C SER A 2 -53.34 31.29 -9.46
N LEU A 3 -52.68 32.42 -9.66
CA LEU A 3 -51.20 32.51 -9.67
C LEU A 3 -50.61 31.91 -8.37
N PHE A 4 -51.35 32.04 -7.28
CA PHE A 4 -51.05 31.49 -5.97
C PHE A 4 -51.06 29.95 -5.94
N ASP A 5 -51.98 29.31 -6.68
CA ASP A 5 -52.03 27.84 -6.77
C ASP A 5 -50.90 27.28 -7.62
N ARG A 6 -50.45 28.03 -8.65
CA ARG A 6 -49.26 27.66 -9.45
C ARG A 6 -47.95 27.78 -8.67
N LEU A 7 -47.81 28.81 -7.84
CA LEU A 7 -46.66 28.98 -6.95
C LEU A 7 -46.67 27.91 -5.85
N LYS A 8 -47.83 27.65 -5.22
CA LYS A 8 -47.97 26.60 -4.19
C LYS A 8 -47.68 25.20 -4.74
N ASN A 9 -48.08 24.91 -5.99
CA ASN A 9 -47.79 23.66 -6.66
C ASN A 9 -46.34 23.54 -7.11
N LYS A 10 -45.69 24.66 -7.53
CA LYS A 10 -44.24 24.69 -7.77
C LYS A 10 -43.45 24.51 -6.48
N PHE A 11 -43.87 25.17 -5.38
CA PHE A 11 -43.27 24.98 -4.06
C PHE A 11 -43.46 23.54 -3.52
N LYS A 12 -44.67 22.95 -3.63
CA LYS A 12 -44.92 21.56 -3.28
C LYS A 12 -44.15 20.58 -4.15
N LYS A 13 -43.91 20.87 -5.43
CA LYS A 13 -43.10 20.07 -6.32
C LYS A 13 -41.61 20.19 -5.98
N ALA A 14 -41.13 21.40 -5.64
CA ALA A 14 -39.78 21.64 -5.16
C ALA A 14 -39.53 20.97 -3.80
N VAL A 15 -40.45 21.05 -2.84
CA VAL A 15 -40.37 20.38 -1.54
C VAL A 15 -40.43 18.85 -1.68
N LYS A 16 -41.26 18.31 -2.61
CA LYS A 16 -41.29 16.87 -2.89
C LYS A 16 -40.01 16.35 -3.57
N THR A 17 -39.33 17.21 -4.33
CA THR A 17 -38.02 16.84 -4.93
C THR A 17 -36.90 16.87 -3.88
N LEU A 18 -37.04 17.68 -2.81
CA LEU A 18 -36.11 17.78 -1.70
C LEU A 18 -36.20 16.60 -0.70
N ASP A 19 -37.26 15.79 -0.75
CA ASP A 19 -37.50 14.70 0.21
C ASP A 19 -37.13 13.32 -0.34
N LYS A 20 -36.54 13.26 -1.56
CA LYS A 20 -36.13 12.00 -2.18
C LYS A 20 -34.67 11.72 -1.85
N SER A 21 -34.39 10.57 -1.26
CA SER A 21 -33.03 10.08 -1.11
C SER A 21 -32.37 9.98 -2.50
N VAL A 22 -31.23 10.61 -2.65
CA VAL A 22 -30.46 10.65 -3.90
C VAL A 22 -29.46 9.49 -3.86
N LYS A 23 -29.43 8.70 -4.93
CA LYS A 23 -28.40 7.69 -5.12
C LYS A 23 -27.18 8.30 -5.79
N ILE A 24 -26.01 7.76 -5.52
CA ILE A 24 -24.79 8.21 -6.16
C ILE A 24 -24.86 8.06 -7.68
N GLU A 25 -25.54 7.02 -8.17
CA GLU A 25 -25.79 6.75 -9.58
C GLU A 25 -26.65 7.82 -10.26
N ASP A 26 -27.51 8.51 -9.48
CA ASP A 26 -28.33 9.63 -9.98
C ASP A 26 -27.50 10.93 -10.14
N VAL A 27 -26.35 11.00 -9.45
CA VAL A 27 -25.45 12.17 -9.47
C VAL A 27 -24.32 11.96 -10.47
N ILE A 28 -23.82 10.74 -10.54
CA ILE A 28 -22.74 10.29 -11.41
C ILE A 28 -23.35 9.29 -12.39
N ASN A 29 -23.58 9.71 -13.62
CA ASN A 29 -24.36 8.98 -14.63
C ASN A 29 -23.78 7.61 -15.07
N GLN A 30 -22.69 7.13 -14.48
CA GLN A 30 -22.08 5.83 -14.83
C GLN A 30 -21.39 5.18 -13.63
N ALA A 31 -21.69 3.91 -13.40
CA ALA A 31 -20.91 3.07 -12.49
C ALA A 31 -19.75 2.43 -13.27
N ILE A 32 -18.55 2.97 -13.13
CA ILE A 32 -17.36 2.47 -13.86
C ILE A 32 -16.70 1.31 -13.12
N VAL A 33 -16.92 1.20 -11.82
CA VAL A 33 -16.39 0.09 -11.04
C VAL A 33 -17.39 -1.05 -11.03
N SER A 34 -17.07 -2.13 -11.73
CA SER A 34 -17.91 -3.32 -11.76
C SER A 34 -18.11 -3.92 -10.36
N SER A 35 -19.17 -4.69 -10.18
CA SER A 35 -19.42 -5.40 -8.92
C SER A 35 -18.27 -6.35 -8.55
N ALA A 36 -17.63 -6.96 -9.54
CA ALA A 36 -16.47 -7.82 -9.36
C ALA A 36 -15.28 -7.03 -8.77
N MET A 37 -14.97 -5.85 -9.32
CA MET A 37 -13.92 -4.99 -8.78
C MET A 37 -14.23 -4.47 -7.37
N LYS A 38 -15.48 -4.07 -7.09
CA LYS A 38 -15.88 -3.66 -5.73
C LYS A 38 -15.69 -4.78 -4.72
N SER A 39 -16.06 -6.01 -5.08
CA SER A 39 -15.87 -7.19 -4.23
C SER A 39 -14.39 -7.50 -4.02
N ALA A 40 -13.57 -7.40 -5.07
CA ALA A 40 -12.14 -7.61 -4.99
C ALA A 40 -11.43 -6.57 -4.11
N LEU A 41 -11.73 -5.28 -4.28
CA LEU A 41 -11.19 -4.20 -3.45
C LEU A 41 -11.52 -4.40 -1.96
N ASN A 42 -12.78 -4.77 -1.67
CA ASN A 42 -13.19 -5.08 -0.30
C ASN A 42 -12.44 -6.29 0.26
N LEU A 43 -12.31 -7.36 -0.53
CA LEU A 43 -11.58 -8.57 -0.12
C LEU A 43 -10.10 -8.26 0.15
N TRP A 44 -9.42 -7.55 -0.75
CA TRP A 44 -8.02 -7.17 -0.55
C TRP A 44 -7.82 -6.33 0.72
N GLY A 45 -8.73 -5.38 0.98
CA GLY A 45 -8.72 -4.61 2.22
C GLY A 45 -8.88 -5.50 3.46
N GLN A 46 -9.83 -6.44 3.45
CA GLN A 46 -10.04 -7.40 4.54
C GLN A 46 -8.83 -8.31 4.74
N MET A 47 -8.21 -8.76 3.65
CA MET A 47 -6.99 -9.57 3.72
C MET A 47 -5.82 -8.80 4.34
N TYR A 48 -5.63 -7.55 3.95
CA TYR A 48 -4.60 -6.68 4.51
C TYR A 48 -4.81 -6.43 6.02
N GLU A 49 -6.06 -6.28 6.44
CA GLU A 49 -6.44 -6.07 7.85
C GLU A 49 -6.51 -7.36 8.68
N ASN A 50 -6.17 -8.53 8.13
CA ASN A 50 -6.36 -9.86 8.73
C ASN A 50 -7.82 -10.13 9.13
N LYS A 51 -8.78 -9.73 8.29
CA LYS A 51 -10.23 -9.90 8.47
C LYS A 51 -10.87 -10.61 7.28
N ALA A 52 -10.09 -11.40 6.53
CA ALA A 52 -10.62 -12.16 5.40
C ALA A 52 -11.69 -13.16 5.86
N TYR A 53 -12.71 -13.38 5.03
CA TYR A 53 -13.89 -14.19 5.39
C TYR A 53 -13.59 -15.63 5.76
N TRP A 54 -12.43 -16.16 5.40
CA TRP A 54 -12.01 -17.53 5.77
C TRP A 54 -11.29 -17.62 7.11
N LEU A 55 -10.93 -16.48 7.71
CA LEU A 55 -10.30 -16.42 9.02
C LEU A 55 -11.39 -16.45 10.08
N HIS A 56 -11.34 -17.44 10.97
CA HIS A 56 -12.33 -17.57 12.03
C HIS A 56 -11.76 -18.35 13.23
N GLU A 57 -12.33 -18.08 14.38
CA GLU A 57 -12.14 -18.87 15.59
C GLU A 57 -13.11 -20.07 15.57
N PRO A 58 -12.82 -21.15 16.32
CA PRO A 58 -13.70 -22.31 16.41
C PRO A 58 -15.11 -21.94 16.89
N THR A 59 -16.12 -22.51 16.24
CA THR A 59 -17.53 -22.41 16.65
C THR A 59 -18.11 -23.79 16.88
N LEU A 60 -19.33 -23.88 17.45
CA LEU A 60 -20.02 -25.16 17.62
C LEU A 60 -20.36 -25.83 16.28
N GLU A 61 -20.56 -25.03 15.22
CA GLU A 61 -20.89 -25.52 13.86
C GLU A 61 -19.64 -25.86 13.06
N ASP A 62 -18.56 -25.07 13.24
CA ASP A 62 -17.26 -25.29 12.62
C ASP A 62 -16.16 -25.24 13.70
N PRO A 63 -15.74 -26.41 14.22
CA PRO A 63 -14.71 -26.49 15.25
C PRO A 63 -13.31 -26.21 14.73
N SER A 64 -13.13 -25.99 13.42
CA SER A 64 -11.83 -25.65 12.87
C SER A 64 -11.44 -24.22 13.26
N ARG A 65 -10.13 -23.98 13.34
CA ARG A 65 -9.57 -22.67 13.52
C ARG A 65 -8.79 -22.30 12.27
N VAL A 66 -9.01 -21.11 11.71
CA VAL A 66 -8.21 -20.60 10.61
C VAL A 66 -7.56 -19.27 11.03
N THR A 67 -6.26 -19.32 11.21
CA THR A 67 -5.43 -18.21 11.67
C THR A 67 -4.62 -17.64 10.49
N SER A 68 -4.50 -16.32 10.42
CA SER A 68 -3.73 -15.67 9.37
C SER A 68 -2.23 -15.78 9.62
N LEU A 69 -1.48 -15.99 8.54
CA LEU A 69 -0.03 -15.80 8.47
C LEU A 69 0.37 -14.32 8.28
N GLY A 70 -0.58 -13.41 8.01
CA GLY A 70 -0.28 -12.01 7.75
C GLY A 70 0.38 -11.73 6.40
N LEU A 71 0.36 -12.67 5.48
CA LEU A 71 1.04 -12.59 4.18
C LEU A 71 0.63 -11.39 3.32
N PRO A 72 -0.66 -10.97 3.23
CA PRO A 72 -1.06 -9.81 2.44
C PRO A 72 -0.36 -8.52 2.88
N ALA A 73 -0.33 -8.25 4.18
CA ALA A 73 0.34 -7.08 4.73
C ALA A 73 1.86 -7.16 4.52
N PHE A 74 2.44 -8.35 4.71
CA PHE A 74 3.86 -8.57 4.48
C PHE A 74 4.26 -8.32 3.01
N VAL A 75 3.53 -8.88 2.03
CA VAL A 75 3.79 -8.68 0.60
C VAL A 75 3.72 -7.21 0.23
N ALA A 76 2.69 -6.49 0.68
CA ALA A 76 2.54 -5.06 0.40
C ALA A 76 3.67 -4.23 1.03
N SER A 77 4.00 -4.50 2.28
CA SER A 77 5.07 -3.83 3.03
C SER A 77 6.44 -4.08 2.41
N GLU A 78 6.76 -5.31 2.05
CA GLU A 78 8.04 -5.68 1.46
C GLU A 78 8.25 -5.03 0.09
N LYS A 79 7.22 -5.04 -0.77
CA LYS A 79 7.27 -4.34 -2.05
C LYS A 79 7.43 -2.82 -1.88
N ALA A 80 6.66 -2.20 -0.98
CA ALA A 80 6.80 -0.77 -0.70
C ALA A 80 8.20 -0.43 -0.16
N ARG A 81 8.73 -1.29 0.71
CA ARG A 81 10.07 -1.15 1.27
C ARG A 81 11.15 -1.22 0.18
N THR A 82 11.12 -2.24 -0.64
CA THR A 82 12.14 -2.44 -1.68
C THR A 82 12.11 -1.36 -2.75
N VAL A 83 10.91 -0.87 -3.12
CA VAL A 83 10.74 0.21 -4.09
C VAL A 83 11.26 1.55 -3.57
N THR A 84 11.09 1.84 -2.27
CA THR A 84 11.39 3.19 -1.72
C THR A 84 12.65 3.24 -0.86
N LEU A 85 13.38 2.13 -0.70
CA LEU A 85 14.48 2.02 0.28
C LEU A 85 15.59 3.05 0.02
N GLU A 86 15.99 3.19 -1.23
CA GLU A 86 17.09 4.06 -1.67
C GLU A 86 16.61 5.21 -2.56
N MET A 87 15.28 5.39 -2.66
CA MET A 87 14.68 6.44 -3.47
C MET A 87 15.04 7.83 -2.95
N LYS A 88 15.64 8.63 -3.82
CA LYS A 88 15.79 10.07 -3.64
C LYS A 88 15.05 10.77 -4.76
N SER A 89 14.29 11.78 -4.43
CA SER A 89 13.58 12.60 -5.39
C SER A 89 13.61 14.05 -4.93
N GLU A 90 13.96 14.95 -5.84
CA GLU A 90 14.11 16.37 -5.55
C GLU A 90 13.51 17.20 -6.67
N VAL A 91 13.01 18.39 -6.31
CA VAL A 91 12.52 19.40 -7.25
C VAL A 91 13.55 20.53 -7.30
N THR A 92 14.17 20.71 -8.45
CA THR A 92 15.22 21.72 -8.67
C THR A 92 14.85 22.61 -9.85
N ALA A 93 15.51 23.75 -10.01
CA ALA A 93 15.41 24.53 -11.23
C ALA A 93 16.23 23.83 -12.34
N PRO A 94 15.78 23.86 -13.63
CA PRO A 94 16.56 23.32 -14.72
C PRO A 94 17.91 24.04 -14.83
N SER A 95 19.00 23.29 -14.90
CA SER A 95 20.33 23.83 -14.98
C SER A 95 20.78 23.91 -16.44
N GLY A 96 21.21 25.09 -16.87
CA GLY A 96 21.83 25.28 -18.21
C GLY A 96 23.30 24.86 -18.26
N ASN A 97 24.00 24.68 -17.13
CA ASN A 97 25.45 24.46 -17.06
C ASN A 97 25.81 23.55 -15.86
N ASP A 98 25.32 22.32 -15.79
CA ASP A 98 25.71 21.28 -14.83
C ASP A 98 25.73 21.67 -13.32
N GLU A 99 25.33 22.88 -12.95
CA GLU A 99 25.15 23.29 -11.54
C GLU A 99 23.65 23.41 -11.23
N PRO A 100 23.16 22.78 -10.15
CA PRO A 100 21.77 22.93 -9.74
C PRO A 100 21.50 24.38 -9.36
N THR A 101 20.78 25.11 -10.20
CA THR A 101 20.27 26.43 -9.88
C THR A 101 18.95 26.26 -9.12
N THR A 102 18.75 27.05 -8.08
CA THR A 102 17.48 27.10 -7.34
C THR A 102 16.75 28.39 -7.66
N ASN A 103 15.45 28.30 -7.85
CA ASN A 103 14.57 29.46 -7.87
C ASN A 103 13.55 29.35 -6.73
N GLU A 104 12.86 30.43 -6.39
CA GLU A 104 11.91 30.47 -5.29
C GLU A 104 10.79 29.42 -5.47
N ARG A 105 10.29 29.23 -6.72
CA ARG A 105 9.24 28.27 -7.02
C ARG A 105 9.70 26.83 -6.75
N ALA A 106 10.82 26.41 -7.32
CA ALA A 106 11.37 25.08 -7.15
C ALA A 106 11.73 24.81 -5.69
N SER A 107 12.33 25.78 -5.00
CA SER A 107 12.70 25.66 -3.57
C SER A 107 11.47 25.48 -2.68
N PHE A 108 10.41 26.28 -2.90
CA PHE A 108 9.17 26.17 -2.13
C PHE A 108 8.50 24.81 -2.37
N ILE A 109 8.31 24.43 -3.65
CA ILE A 109 7.69 23.14 -4.00
C ILE A 109 8.51 21.99 -3.39
N ASN A 110 9.85 22.02 -3.52
CA ASN A 110 10.70 20.98 -2.96
C ASN A 110 10.55 20.85 -1.44
N ALA A 111 10.55 21.98 -0.72
CA ALA A 111 10.39 21.97 0.73
C ALA A 111 9.07 21.30 1.17
N GLN A 112 7.95 21.62 0.51
CA GLN A 112 6.65 21.01 0.77
C GLN A 112 6.61 19.52 0.35
N TYR A 113 7.18 19.22 -0.80
CA TYR A 113 7.28 17.87 -1.36
C TYR A 113 8.06 16.93 -0.44
N GLN A 114 9.25 17.33 0.02
CA GLN A 114 10.07 16.56 0.96
C GLN A 114 9.33 16.32 2.28
N LYS A 115 8.78 17.42 2.85
CA LYS A 115 8.13 17.39 4.16
C LYS A 115 6.88 16.51 4.20
N HIS A 116 6.06 16.56 3.17
CA HIS A 116 4.72 15.95 3.21
C HIS A 116 4.57 14.72 2.33
N VAL A 117 5.29 14.65 1.19
CA VAL A 117 5.13 13.54 0.25
C VAL A 117 6.21 12.49 0.46
N ILE A 118 7.48 12.86 0.31
CA ILE A 118 8.59 11.90 0.38
C ILE A 118 8.68 11.25 1.76
N SER A 119 8.52 12.02 2.84
CA SER A 119 8.53 11.49 4.22
C SER A 119 7.45 10.43 4.49
N ASN A 120 6.35 10.45 3.75
CA ASN A 120 5.20 9.56 3.94
C ASN A 120 5.04 8.50 2.84
N ILE A 121 5.80 8.62 1.73
CA ILE A 121 5.52 7.87 0.50
C ILE A 121 5.57 6.36 0.71
N ARG A 122 6.51 5.84 1.49
CA ARG A 122 6.64 4.41 1.77
C ARG A 122 5.37 3.82 2.38
N LYS A 123 4.85 4.46 3.43
CA LYS A 123 3.61 4.04 4.09
C LYS A 123 2.41 4.11 3.15
N GLN A 124 2.32 5.19 2.37
CA GLN A 124 1.19 5.38 1.46
C GLN A 124 1.26 4.44 0.27
N LEU A 125 2.46 4.17 -0.25
CA LEU A 125 2.68 3.19 -1.30
C LEU A 125 2.28 1.77 -0.87
N GLU A 126 2.55 1.40 0.39
CA GLU A 126 2.12 0.11 0.95
C GLU A 126 0.60 -0.06 0.83
N TYR A 127 -0.18 0.96 1.21
CA TYR A 127 -1.64 0.95 1.02
C TYR A 127 -2.05 0.92 -0.45
N GLY A 128 -1.30 1.63 -1.31
CA GLY A 128 -1.51 1.60 -2.76
C GLY A 128 -1.28 0.22 -3.37
N ILE A 129 -0.23 -0.47 -2.95
CA ILE A 129 0.06 -1.85 -3.37
C ILE A 129 -0.98 -2.82 -2.84
N ALA A 130 -1.39 -2.67 -1.57
CA ALA A 130 -2.39 -3.52 -0.95
C ALA A 130 -3.74 -3.49 -1.66
N LYS A 131 -4.18 -2.32 -2.14
CA LYS A 131 -5.49 -2.12 -2.78
C LYS A 131 -5.42 -1.81 -4.28
N GLY A 132 -4.23 -1.84 -4.89
CA GLY A 132 -4.04 -1.66 -6.33
C GLY A 132 -3.96 -0.22 -6.80
N GLY A 133 -4.08 0.77 -5.93
CA GLY A 133 -3.95 2.19 -6.28
C GLY A 133 -4.02 3.13 -5.10
N LEU A 134 -3.50 4.33 -5.32
CA LEU A 134 -3.44 5.42 -4.35
C LEU A 134 -3.65 6.74 -5.06
N VAL A 135 -4.52 7.59 -4.54
CA VAL A 135 -4.63 8.99 -4.95
C VAL A 135 -3.86 9.85 -3.96
N ILE A 136 -3.07 10.78 -4.49
CA ILE A 136 -2.40 11.85 -3.74
C ILE A 136 -3.00 13.16 -4.23
N LYS A 137 -3.69 13.88 -3.35
CA LYS A 137 -4.37 15.13 -3.68
C LYS A 137 -3.77 16.27 -2.85
N PRO A 138 -2.86 17.08 -3.42
CA PRO A 138 -2.39 18.31 -2.81
C PRO A 138 -3.48 19.38 -2.86
N TYR A 139 -3.56 20.20 -1.83
CA TYR A 139 -4.37 21.42 -1.83
C TYR A 139 -3.68 22.52 -1.01
N PRO A 140 -3.77 23.79 -1.46
CA PRO A 140 -3.10 24.87 -0.77
C PRO A 140 -3.88 25.30 0.48
N ILE A 141 -3.15 25.61 1.54
CA ILE A 141 -3.62 26.35 2.71
C ILE A 141 -3.02 27.76 2.60
N ILE A 142 -3.87 28.72 2.26
CA ILE A 142 -3.45 30.11 2.04
C ILE A 142 -3.53 30.86 3.36
N ASP A 143 -2.41 31.49 3.75
CA ASP A 143 -2.32 32.37 4.91
C ASP A 143 -2.48 33.83 4.47
N GLU A 144 -2.87 34.72 5.39
CA GLU A 144 -2.89 36.18 5.16
C GLU A 144 -1.50 36.69 4.74
N ASP A 145 -0.46 36.14 5.36
CA ASP A 145 0.94 36.29 4.92
C ASP A 145 1.28 35.17 3.95
N ILE A 146 1.27 35.47 2.66
CA ILE A 146 1.48 34.50 1.56
C ILE A 146 2.74 33.65 1.76
N THR A 147 3.76 34.20 2.45
CA THR A 147 5.02 33.48 2.72
C THR A 147 4.85 32.32 3.72
N LYS A 148 3.76 32.30 4.46
CA LYS A 148 3.39 31.22 5.40
C LYS A 148 2.45 30.20 4.79
N SER A 149 2.00 30.43 3.57
CA SER A 149 1.16 29.48 2.85
C SER A 149 1.87 28.13 2.71
N GLN A 150 1.12 27.06 2.77
CA GLN A 150 1.66 25.69 2.70
C GLN A 150 0.71 24.77 1.95
N PHE A 151 1.18 23.56 1.63
CA PHE A 151 0.33 22.52 1.08
C PHE A 151 -0.08 21.52 2.15
N ALA A 152 -1.34 21.08 2.08
CA ALA A 152 -1.81 19.87 2.71
C ALA A 152 -2.06 18.79 1.66
N PHE A 153 -2.06 17.53 2.10
CA PHE A 153 -2.14 16.38 1.21
C PHE A 153 -3.12 15.35 1.75
N ASP A 154 -4.12 15.01 0.93
CA ASP A 154 -4.99 13.87 1.18
C ASP A 154 -4.45 12.64 0.45
N TYR A 155 -4.32 11.54 1.17
CA TYR A 155 -3.96 10.23 0.64
C TYR A 155 -5.19 9.33 0.66
N ILE A 156 -5.70 9.01 -0.52
CA ILE A 156 -6.97 8.29 -0.67
C ILE A 156 -6.70 6.93 -1.30
N GLN A 157 -7.05 5.87 -0.59
CA GLN A 157 -6.86 4.49 -1.06
C GLN A 157 -7.88 4.16 -2.17
N ALA A 158 -7.64 3.10 -2.92
CA ALA A 158 -8.44 2.73 -4.09
C ALA A 158 -9.94 2.51 -3.82
N ASP A 159 -10.31 2.17 -2.58
CA ASP A 159 -11.70 2.04 -2.13
C ASP A 159 -12.32 3.35 -1.62
N GLY A 160 -11.55 4.44 -1.55
CA GLY A 160 -11.98 5.76 -1.06
C GLY A 160 -12.43 6.73 -2.15
N PHE A 161 -12.34 6.38 -3.43
CA PHE A 161 -12.76 7.24 -4.53
C PHE A 161 -13.47 6.46 -5.65
N LEU A 162 -14.14 7.17 -6.53
CA LEU A 162 -14.89 6.63 -7.66
C LEU A 162 -14.29 7.17 -8.96
N PRO A 163 -13.53 6.38 -9.71
CA PRO A 163 -13.14 6.74 -11.06
C PRO A 163 -14.35 6.70 -11.98
N ILE A 164 -14.50 7.71 -12.87
CA ILE A 164 -15.68 7.87 -13.71
C ILE A 164 -15.32 7.76 -15.19
N ALA A 165 -14.27 8.44 -15.66
CA ALA A 165 -13.87 8.39 -17.05
C ALA A 165 -12.34 8.36 -17.22
N PHE A 166 -11.93 7.78 -18.35
CA PHE A 166 -10.54 7.69 -18.76
C PHE A 166 -10.46 8.06 -20.25
N ASP A 167 -9.35 8.65 -20.66
CA ASP A 167 -9.05 8.89 -22.04
C ASP A 167 -8.49 7.62 -22.74
N SER A 168 -8.22 7.74 -24.04
CA SER A 168 -7.67 6.63 -24.85
C SER A 168 -6.25 6.20 -24.43
N SER A 169 -5.53 7.05 -23.69
CA SER A 169 -4.21 6.73 -23.14
C SER A 169 -4.29 6.04 -21.77
N GLY A 170 -5.50 5.85 -21.23
CA GLY A 170 -5.75 5.30 -19.91
C GLY A 170 -5.52 6.28 -18.76
N ARG A 171 -5.39 7.59 -19.05
CA ARG A 171 -5.35 8.63 -18.02
C ARG A 171 -6.75 8.96 -17.54
N MET A 172 -6.91 9.11 -16.23
CA MET A 172 -8.19 9.49 -15.63
C MET A 172 -8.56 10.93 -16.01
N THR A 173 -9.79 11.11 -16.49
CA THR A 173 -10.34 12.42 -16.89
C THR A 173 -11.52 12.84 -16.01
N GLU A 174 -12.10 11.90 -15.25
CA GLU A 174 -13.22 12.20 -14.35
C GLU A 174 -13.19 11.25 -13.14
N ALA A 175 -13.35 11.80 -11.94
CA ALA A 175 -13.43 11.04 -10.71
C ALA A 175 -14.21 11.77 -9.62
N ALA A 176 -14.73 11.04 -8.64
CA ALA A 176 -15.39 11.61 -7.48
C ALA A 176 -14.82 11.06 -6.18
N PHE A 177 -14.72 11.93 -5.20
CA PHE A 177 -14.28 11.62 -3.83
C PHE A 177 -15.46 11.74 -2.88
N ILE A 178 -15.51 10.84 -1.91
CA ILE A 178 -16.55 10.77 -0.92
C ILE A 178 -15.96 10.97 0.46
N GLN A 179 -16.35 12.05 1.11
CA GLN A 179 -16.01 12.33 2.49
C GLN A 179 -17.27 12.14 3.35
N ARG A 180 -17.15 11.38 4.44
CA ARG A 180 -18.25 11.16 5.38
C ARG A 180 -17.93 11.68 6.75
N LYS A 181 -18.95 12.25 7.38
CA LYS A 181 -18.97 12.70 8.77
C LYS A 181 -20.21 12.12 9.44
N THR A 182 -20.03 11.64 10.66
CA THR A 182 -21.13 11.01 11.41
C THR A 182 -21.30 11.72 12.74
N ASP A 183 -22.52 12.13 13.05
CA ASP A 183 -22.93 12.50 14.40
C ASP A 183 -23.73 11.34 15.05
N THR A 184 -24.38 11.58 16.18
CA THR A 184 -25.14 10.54 16.90
C THR A 184 -26.35 10.01 16.15
N LYS A 185 -26.90 10.74 15.16
CA LYS A 185 -28.14 10.41 14.46
C LYS A 185 -28.02 10.41 12.95
N HIS A 186 -27.07 11.16 12.42
CA HIS A 186 -26.97 11.42 10.99
C HIS A 186 -25.58 11.14 10.44
N VAL A 187 -25.57 10.84 9.14
CA VAL A 187 -24.35 10.79 8.33
C VAL A 187 -24.42 11.90 7.30
N TYR A 188 -23.40 12.73 7.30
CA TYR A 188 -23.18 13.77 6.30
C TYR A 188 -22.19 13.26 5.28
N THR A 189 -22.53 13.38 4.00
CA THR A 189 -21.68 12.93 2.90
C THR A 189 -21.40 14.10 1.97
N ARG A 190 -20.10 14.44 1.77
CA ARG A 190 -19.68 15.38 0.73
C ARG A 190 -19.21 14.57 -0.46
N LEU A 191 -19.73 14.88 -1.61
CA LEU A 191 -19.30 14.37 -2.91
C LEU A 191 -18.53 15.49 -3.61
N GLU A 192 -17.24 15.28 -3.81
CA GLU A 192 -16.35 16.16 -4.55
C GLU A 192 -16.06 15.52 -5.90
N HIS A 193 -16.56 16.14 -6.97
CA HIS A 193 -16.51 15.61 -8.33
C HIS A 193 -15.57 16.45 -9.19
N HIS A 194 -14.55 15.81 -9.75
CA HIS A 194 -13.56 16.41 -10.63
C HIS A 194 -13.79 15.95 -12.06
N LYS A 195 -13.81 16.89 -12.99
CA LYS A 195 -13.97 16.63 -14.42
C LYS A 195 -13.01 17.48 -15.23
N LEU A 196 -12.25 16.85 -16.12
CA LEU A 196 -11.36 17.50 -17.06
C LEU A 196 -12.03 17.53 -18.44
N GLU A 197 -12.28 18.72 -18.98
CA GLU A 197 -12.77 18.95 -20.33
C GLU A 197 -11.93 20.04 -21.00
N LYS A 198 -11.36 19.78 -22.15
CA LYS A 198 -10.62 20.76 -23.00
C LYS A 198 -9.58 21.57 -22.25
N ASN A 199 -8.79 21.18 -21.40
CA ASN A 199 -7.84 21.95 -20.58
C ASN A 199 -8.46 22.76 -19.43
N THR A 200 -9.67 22.41 -19.01
CA THR A 200 -10.31 23.00 -17.83
C THR A 200 -10.71 21.90 -16.89
N VAL A 201 -10.29 21.99 -15.66
CA VAL A 201 -10.76 21.11 -14.57
C VAL A 201 -11.90 21.81 -13.84
N THR A 202 -13.05 21.18 -13.80
CA THR A 202 -14.19 21.60 -13.00
C THR A 202 -14.32 20.73 -11.76
N ILE A 203 -14.38 21.34 -10.59
CA ILE A 203 -14.57 20.69 -9.30
C ILE A 203 -15.93 21.11 -8.76
N THR A 204 -16.81 20.13 -8.54
CA THR A 204 -18.15 20.37 -8.00
C THR A 204 -18.29 19.69 -6.65
N ASN A 205 -18.69 20.46 -5.63
CA ASN A 205 -18.91 19.97 -4.28
C ASN A 205 -20.42 19.95 -3.98
N ARG A 206 -20.94 18.80 -3.52
CA ARG A 206 -22.33 18.62 -3.11
C ARG A 206 -22.36 17.91 -1.75
N ALA A 207 -23.23 18.35 -0.87
CA ALA A 207 -23.39 17.76 0.46
C ALA A 207 -24.76 17.07 0.59
N PHE A 208 -24.77 15.96 1.30
CA PHE A 208 -25.94 15.13 1.54
C PHE A 208 -26.04 14.74 3.01
N LYS A 209 -27.25 14.51 3.49
CA LYS A 209 -27.56 14.08 4.85
C LYS A 209 -28.49 12.86 4.82
N SER A 210 -28.13 11.82 5.57
CA SER A 210 -28.97 10.64 5.79
C SER A 210 -29.01 10.27 7.27
N ASP A 211 -30.07 9.56 7.69
CA ASP A 211 -30.17 9.03 9.03
C ASP A 211 -29.34 7.73 9.16
N ILE A 212 -28.64 7.55 10.28
CA ILE A 212 -27.80 6.35 10.53
C ILE A 212 -28.63 5.06 10.36
N GLY A 213 -29.88 5.04 10.83
CA GLY A 213 -30.76 3.88 10.72
C GLY A 213 -31.20 3.52 9.31
N GLN A 214 -31.07 4.43 8.33
CA GLN A 214 -31.41 4.21 6.93
C GLN A 214 -30.24 3.65 6.13
N LEU A 215 -29.00 3.85 6.59
CA LEU A 215 -27.79 3.33 5.97
C LEU A 215 -27.52 1.92 6.44
N LYS A 216 -27.95 0.91 5.68
CA LYS A 216 -27.72 -0.51 5.97
C LYS A 216 -26.24 -0.87 6.10
N ASN A 217 -25.36 -0.07 5.53
CA ASN A 217 -23.91 -0.23 5.64
C ASN A 217 -23.21 1.11 5.35
N LEU A 218 -22.46 1.63 6.33
CA LEU A 218 -21.66 2.85 6.18
C LEU A 218 -20.60 2.77 5.05
N LYS A 219 -20.20 1.55 4.66
CA LYS A 219 -19.30 1.31 3.53
C LYS A 219 -20.01 1.27 2.18
N ASN A 220 -21.35 1.27 2.15
CA ASN A 220 -22.10 1.31 0.91
C ASN A 220 -22.32 2.77 0.48
N PHE A 221 -21.64 3.18 -0.60
CA PHE A 221 -21.71 4.53 -1.15
C PHE A 221 -22.94 4.77 -2.06
N SER A 222 -23.82 3.79 -2.23
CA SER A 222 -24.96 3.92 -3.15
C SER A 222 -26.01 4.94 -2.69
N ASP A 223 -26.27 5.06 -1.38
CA ASP A 223 -27.25 5.98 -0.83
C ASP A 223 -26.56 7.21 -0.20
N LEU A 224 -26.80 8.39 -0.77
CA LEU A 224 -26.26 9.65 -0.29
C LEU A 224 -27.20 10.35 0.71
N GLY A 225 -28.49 10.06 0.65
CA GLY A 225 -29.52 10.75 1.43
C GLY A 225 -30.06 12.01 0.74
N ARG A 226 -30.55 12.97 1.52
CA ARG A 226 -31.09 14.22 1.02
C ARG A 226 -29.97 15.25 0.81
N GLU A 227 -29.98 15.94 -0.33
CA GLU A 227 -29.05 17.04 -0.59
C GLU A 227 -29.31 18.22 0.38
N ILE A 228 -28.21 18.77 0.90
CA ILE A 228 -28.19 19.90 1.82
C ILE A 228 -27.15 20.93 1.35
N PRO A 229 -27.27 22.22 1.74
CA PRO A 229 -26.19 23.18 1.51
C PRO A 229 -24.88 22.77 2.21
N LEU A 230 -23.73 23.06 1.60
CA LEU A 230 -22.40 22.83 2.19
C LEU A 230 -22.27 23.53 3.55
N THR A 231 -22.79 24.74 3.67
CA THR A 231 -22.84 25.57 4.90
C THR A 231 -23.57 24.92 6.07
N SER A 232 -24.28 23.80 5.85
CA SER A 232 -24.94 23.04 6.92
C SER A 232 -23.96 22.23 7.76
N VAL A 233 -22.71 22.10 7.33
CA VAL A 233 -21.64 21.37 8.03
C VAL A 233 -20.46 22.33 8.23
N PRO A 234 -20.09 22.66 9.47
CA PRO A 234 -19.11 23.71 9.76
C PRO A 234 -17.79 23.56 9.01
N GLU A 235 -17.32 22.31 8.83
CA GLU A 235 -16.05 22.06 8.15
C GLU A 235 -16.13 22.18 6.62
N TRP A 236 -17.32 22.36 6.07
CA TRP A 236 -17.54 22.52 4.62
C TRP A 236 -18.08 23.91 4.29
N GLU A 237 -18.19 24.80 5.29
CA GLU A 237 -18.79 26.13 5.13
C GLU A 237 -18.02 26.99 4.12
N ASP A 238 -16.70 26.90 4.15
CA ASP A 238 -15.80 27.68 3.28
C ASP A 238 -15.54 27.00 1.92
N ILE A 239 -16.14 25.83 1.68
CA ILE A 239 -15.90 25.09 0.42
C ILE A 239 -16.83 25.63 -0.67
N GLU A 240 -16.24 26.11 -1.76
CA GLU A 240 -16.97 26.56 -2.92
C GLU A 240 -17.70 25.40 -3.60
N PRO A 241 -19.01 25.56 -3.92
CA PRO A 241 -19.81 24.52 -4.60
C PRO A 241 -19.29 24.19 -6.00
N LEU A 242 -18.69 25.15 -6.70
CA LEU A 242 -18.18 25.01 -8.06
C LEU A 242 -16.88 25.81 -8.20
N GLN A 243 -15.82 25.15 -8.61
CA GLN A 243 -14.55 25.75 -8.96
C GLN A 243 -14.13 25.32 -10.36
N SER A 244 -13.53 26.20 -11.12
CA SER A 244 -12.96 25.90 -12.44
C SER A 244 -11.53 26.40 -12.52
N VAL A 245 -10.63 25.53 -12.96
CA VAL A 245 -9.23 25.85 -13.18
C VAL A 245 -8.93 25.64 -14.66
N GLU A 246 -8.58 26.71 -15.33
CA GLU A 246 -8.28 26.73 -16.76
C GLU A 246 -6.77 26.50 -17.03
N ASN A 247 -6.46 26.16 -18.26
CA ASN A 247 -5.09 25.93 -18.75
C ASN A 247 -4.37 24.77 -18.05
N VAL A 248 -5.11 23.75 -17.64
CA VAL A 248 -4.59 22.52 -17.07
C VAL A 248 -4.95 21.32 -17.96
N ASN A 249 -4.00 20.40 -18.15
CA ASN A 249 -4.13 19.26 -19.04
C ASN A 249 -4.34 17.93 -18.31
N ARG A 250 -4.51 17.95 -16.99
CA ARG A 250 -4.75 16.77 -16.15
C ARG A 250 -5.57 17.16 -14.92
N LEU A 251 -6.16 16.18 -14.25
CA LEU A 251 -6.88 16.39 -13.00
C LEU A 251 -5.94 16.90 -11.89
N LEU A 252 -6.51 17.63 -10.91
CA LEU A 252 -5.75 18.22 -9.80
C LEU A 252 -5.59 17.23 -8.63
N PHE A 253 -5.31 15.99 -8.97
CA PHE A 253 -4.84 14.94 -8.08
C PHE A 253 -3.99 13.95 -8.87
N ALA A 254 -3.01 13.33 -8.23
CA ALA A 254 -2.18 12.31 -8.82
C ALA A 254 -2.75 10.92 -8.50
N TYR A 255 -2.66 9.99 -9.44
CA TYR A 255 -3.11 8.62 -9.24
C TYR A 255 -1.97 7.63 -9.50
N PHE A 256 -1.46 7.04 -8.42
CA PHE A 256 -0.62 5.85 -8.52
C PHE A 256 -1.50 4.64 -8.81
N LYS A 257 -1.20 3.93 -9.88
CA LYS A 257 -1.83 2.69 -10.28
C LYS A 257 -0.79 1.57 -10.22
N MET A 258 -1.09 0.49 -9.51
CA MET A 258 -0.25 -0.70 -9.51
C MET A 258 -0.07 -1.22 -10.94
N PRO A 259 1.18 -1.39 -11.44
CA PRO A 259 1.46 -1.65 -12.86
C PRO A 259 1.27 -3.13 -13.25
N GLN A 260 0.15 -3.71 -12.84
CA GLN A 260 -0.22 -5.07 -13.19
C GLN A 260 -1.51 -5.09 -14.00
N ALA A 261 -1.62 -6.05 -14.93
CA ALA A 261 -2.85 -6.25 -15.69
C ALA A 261 -4.00 -6.65 -14.74
N ASN A 262 -5.16 -6.04 -14.95
CA ASN A 262 -6.35 -6.34 -14.18
C ASN A 262 -6.93 -7.68 -14.64
N THR A 263 -6.85 -8.70 -13.78
CA THR A 263 -7.36 -10.06 -14.03
C THR A 263 -8.76 -10.27 -13.43
N ILE A 264 -9.30 -9.30 -12.69
CA ILE A 264 -10.64 -9.35 -12.11
C ILE A 264 -11.67 -8.83 -13.13
N ASP A 265 -11.33 -7.71 -13.77
CA ASP A 265 -12.12 -7.08 -14.80
C ASP A 265 -11.17 -6.51 -15.86
N THR A 266 -11.01 -7.22 -16.95
CA THR A 266 -10.03 -6.89 -18.00
C THR A 266 -10.34 -5.59 -18.73
N TYR A 267 -11.56 -5.08 -18.62
CA TYR A 267 -11.98 -3.81 -19.20
C TYR A 267 -11.86 -2.64 -18.21
N SER A 268 -11.66 -2.93 -16.93
CA SER A 268 -11.48 -1.90 -15.92
C SER A 268 -10.07 -1.29 -16.00
N PRO A 269 -9.95 0.03 -16.08
CA PRO A 269 -8.65 0.71 -16.08
C PRO A 269 -8.01 0.80 -14.68
N LEU A 270 -8.69 0.32 -13.64
CA LEU A 270 -8.18 0.31 -12.27
C LEU A 270 -7.01 -0.65 -12.10
N GLY A 271 -6.11 -0.31 -11.18
CA GLY A 271 -5.07 -1.23 -10.72
C GLY A 271 -5.64 -2.34 -9.85
N VAL A 272 -4.85 -3.38 -9.67
CA VAL A 272 -5.15 -4.53 -8.81
C VAL A 272 -4.11 -4.67 -7.71
N SER A 273 -4.50 -5.27 -6.59
CA SER A 273 -3.56 -5.51 -5.47
C SER A 273 -2.30 -6.25 -5.92
N GLY A 274 -1.15 -5.89 -5.35
CA GLY A 274 0.12 -6.58 -5.58
C GLY A 274 0.11 -8.07 -5.23
N TYR A 275 -0.88 -8.51 -4.46
CA TYR A 275 -1.14 -9.92 -4.16
C TYR A 275 -2.45 -10.46 -4.75
N SER A 276 -3.07 -9.73 -5.69
CA SER A 276 -4.35 -10.13 -6.30
C SER A 276 -4.34 -11.53 -6.91
N ARG A 277 -3.20 -11.93 -7.48
CA ARG A 277 -3.00 -13.26 -8.10
C ARG A 277 -2.72 -14.38 -7.10
N ALA A 278 -2.42 -14.03 -5.84
CA ALA A 278 -2.08 -14.98 -4.79
C ALA A 278 -3.23 -15.22 -3.79
N VAL A 279 -4.43 -14.68 -4.02
CA VAL A 279 -5.55 -14.72 -3.05
C VAL A 279 -5.86 -16.15 -2.59
N ASP A 280 -6.03 -17.08 -3.52
CA ASP A 280 -6.35 -18.47 -3.19
C ASP A 280 -5.16 -19.18 -2.52
N LEU A 281 -3.93 -18.92 -2.97
CA LEU A 281 -2.73 -19.48 -2.34
C LEU A 281 -2.56 -18.98 -0.90
N ILE A 282 -2.84 -17.71 -0.63
CA ILE A 282 -2.79 -17.13 0.72
C ILE A 282 -3.85 -17.79 1.62
N LYS A 283 -5.07 -17.98 1.12
CA LYS A 283 -6.12 -18.72 1.81
C LYS A 283 -5.70 -20.15 2.16
N ASP A 284 -5.06 -20.83 1.21
CA ASP A 284 -4.58 -22.20 1.43
C ASP A 284 -3.38 -22.25 2.40
N ALA A 285 -2.50 -21.23 2.37
CA ALA A 285 -1.41 -21.09 3.33
C ALA A 285 -1.93 -20.89 4.76
N ASP A 286 -2.92 -20.01 4.97
CA ASP A 286 -3.56 -19.79 6.27
C ASP A 286 -4.18 -21.09 6.82
N LYS A 287 -4.87 -21.85 5.95
CA LYS A 287 -5.46 -23.16 6.33
C LYS A 287 -4.38 -24.20 6.64
N GLN A 288 -3.32 -24.25 5.84
CA GLN A 288 -2.24 -25.21 6.07
C GLN A 288 -1.46 -24.90 7.34
N TYR A 289 -1.23 -23.61 7.62
CA TYR A 289 -0.64 -23.17 8.87
C TYR A 289 -1.51 -23.53 10.08
N SER A 290 -2.82 -23.36 9.97
CA SER A 290 -3.76 -23.72 11.02
C SER A 290 -3.79 -25.24 11.28
N ARG A 291 -3.63 -26.08 10.22
CA ARG A 291 -3.48 -27.53 10.38
C ARG A 291 -2.17 -27.90 11.09
N LEU A 292 -1.09 -27.17 10.80
CA LEU A 292 0.18 -27.36 11.50
C LEU A 292 0.04 -27.04 13.00
N LEU A 293 -0.61 -25.93 13.35
CA LEU A 293 -0.87 -25.57 14.74
C LEU A 293 -1.74 -26.63 15.44
N TRP A 294 -2.78 -27.10 14.74
CA TRP A 294 -3.65 -28.16 15.27
C TRP A 294 -2.92 -29.49 15.46
N GLU A 295 -1.97 -29.84 14.60
CA GLU A 295 -1.14 -31.05 14.74
C GLU A 295 -0.36 -31.03 16.05
N PHE A 296 0.22 -29.87 16.42
CA PHE A 296 0.91 -29.72 17.70
C PHE A 296 -0.07 -29.78 18.88
N GLU A 297 -1.21 -29.09 18.78
CA GLU A 297 -2.23 -29.10 19.84
C GLU A 297 -2.86 -30.49 20.01
N GLY A 298 -3.21 -31.15 18.92
CA GLY A 298 -3.83 -32.47 18.91
C GLY A 298 -2.85 -33.62 19.25
N GLY A 299 -1.55 -33.41 18.97
CA GLY A 299 -0.49 -34.37 19.26
C GLY A 299 0.15 -34.24 20.63
N GLU A 300 -0.35 -33.34 21.49
CA GLU A 300 0.14 -33.22 22.86
C GLU A 300 0.09 -34.54 23.62
N LEU A 301 1.17 -34.81 24.35
CA LEU A 301 1.22 -35.97 25.26
C LEU A 301 0.04 -35.90 26.22
N ALA A 302 -0.76 -36.96 26.22
CA ALA A 302 -1.83 -37.12 27.18
C ALA A 302 -1.81 -38.51 27.84
N ILE A 303 -2.26 -38.58 29.06
CA ILE A 303 -2.42 -39.82 29.79
C ILE A 303 -3.92 -40.01 30.05
N ASP A 304 -4.50 -41.00 29.42
CA ASP A 304 -5.86 -41.42 29.66
C ASP A 304 -5.90 -42.23 30.92
N VAL A 305 -6.64 -41.78 31.93
CA VAL A 305 -6.72 -42.42 33.24
C VAL A 305 -8.18 -42.85 33.50
N ASP A 306 -8.36 -44.05 34.02
CA ASP A 306 -9.70 -44.48 34.39
C ASP A 306 -10.25 -43.58 35.50
N ARG A 307 -11.55 -43.32 35.42
CA ARG A 307 -12.25 -42.46 36.36
C ARG A 307 -12.10 -42.94 37.82
N THR A 308 -11.95 -44.22 38.04
CA THR A 308 -11.81 -44.81 39.38
C THR A 308 -10.44 -44.51 40.02
N ALA A 309 -9.43 -44.17 39.22
CA ALA A 309 -8.10 -43.81 39.71
C ALA A 309 -8.00 -42.31 40.09
N MET A 310 -9.05 -41.54 39.92
CA MET A 310 -9.07 -40.11 40.22
C MET A 310 -9.73 -39.81 41.56
N THR A 311 -9.21 -38.80 42.26
CA THR A 311 -9.75 -38.33 43.54
C THR A 311 -10.81 -37.26 43.32
N GLU A 312 -11.94 -37.35 43.99
CA GLU A 312 -12.95 -36.31 44.00
C GLU A 312 -12.50 -35.15 44.88
N GLN A 313 -12.44 -33.94 44.29
CA GLN A 313 -12.14 -32.73 45.05
C GLN A 313 -13.35 -31.80 45.07
N PRO A 314 -13.81 -31.36 46.25
CA PRO A 314 -14.88 -30.37 46.34
C PRO A 314 -14.40 -29.00 45.93
N TYR A 315 -15.26 -28.28 45.20
CA TYR A 315 -15.05 -26.86 44.83
C TYR A 315 -16.37 -26.10 44.85
N TYR A 316 -16.30 -24.78 45.05
CA TYR A 316 -17.48 -23.93 44.94
C TYR A 316 -17.52 -23.34 43.52
N ASN A 317 -18.70 -23.43 42.86
CA ASN A 317 -18.91 -22.78 41.58
C ASN A 317 -19.12 -21.25 41.76
N GLU A 318 -19.30 -20.51 40.67
CA GLU A 318 -19.52 -19.05 40.69
C GLU A 318 -20.77 -18.64 41.50
N ASP A 319 -21.75 -19.53 41.63
CA ASP A 319 -22.98 -19.35 42.44
C ASP A 319 -22.82 -19.73 43.90
N GLY A 320 -21.61 -20.08 44.34
CA GLY A 320 -21.33 -20.49 45.71
C GLY A 320 -21.86 -21.91 46.08
N ILE A 321 -22.24 -22.72 45.09
CA ILE A 321 -22.75 -24.09 45.32
C ILE A 321 -21.57 -25.06 45.33
N LEU A 322 -21.51 -25.90 46.37
CA LEU A 322 -20.49 -26.94 46.46
C LEU A 322 -20.71 -28.02 45.41
N LYS A 323 -19.72 -28.21 44.55
CA LYS A 323 -19.65 -29.25 43.52
C LYS A 323 -18.39 -30.09 43.71
N THR A 324 -18.40 -31.31 43.22
CA THR A 324 -17.20 -32.14 43.14
C THR A 324 -16.70 -32.23 41.73
N LYS A 325 -15.40 -32.12 41.54
CA LYS A 325 -14.71 -32.40 40.28
C LYS A 325 -13.71 -33.52 40.49
N LEU A 326 -13.60 -34.39 39.50
CA LEU A 326 -12.49 -35.33 39.45
C LEU A 326 -11.23 -34.53 39.14
N ALA A 327 -10.26 -34.61 40.01
CA ALA A 327 -9.00 -33.89 39.84
C ALA A 327 -7.82 -34.78 40.18
N MET A 328 -6.86 -34.75 39.31
CA MET A 328 -5.44 -34.88 39.66
C MET A 328 -4.88 -33.50 39.99
N SER A 329 -3.71 -33.42 40.62
CA SER A 329 -3.16 -32.14 41.08
C SER A 329 -3.28 -31.06 40.01
N SER A 330 -3.59 -29.83 40.40
CA SER A 330 -3.98 -28.71 39.53
C SER A 330 -2.94 -28.34 38.46
N LEU A 331 -1.71 -28.73 38.62
CA LEU A 331 -0.62 -28.47 37.67
C LEU A 331 -0.61 -29.39 36.43
N GLN A 332 -1.43 -30.43 36.39
CA GLN A 332 -1.36 -31.50 35.40
C GLN A 332 -2.69 -31.76 34.65
N GLN A 333 -3.70 -30.88 34.79
CA GLN A 333 -5.01 -31.06 34.17
C GLN A 333 -4.99 -31.20 32.64
N ARG A 334 -3.96 -30.64 31.96
CA ARG A 334 -3.78 -30.73 30.52
C ARG A 334 -3.18 -32.08 30.09
N LEU A 335 -2.39 -32.70 30.95
CA LEU A 335 -1.75 -33.98 30.67
C LEU A 335 -2.70 -35.17 30.88
N PHE A 336 -3.61 -35.10 31.86
CA PHE A 336 -4.48 -36.22 32.22
C PHE A 336 -5.88 -36.02 31.69
N ARG A 337 -6.36 -37.01 30.90
CA ARG A 337 -7.73 -37.09 30.42
C ARG A 337 -8.46 -38.22 31.13
N THR A 338 -9.71 -37.98 31.52
CA THR A 338 -10.54 -38.99 32.14
C THR A 338 -11.29 -39.77 31.08
N THR A 339 -11.13 -41.06 31.04
CA THR A 339 -11.87 -41.96 30.17
C THR A 339 -12.45 -43.14 30.97
N SER A 340 -13.38 -43.87 30.36
CA SER A 340 -13.83 -45.16 30.91
C SER A 340 -13.03 -46.24 30.21
N ILE A 341 -12.03 -46.77 30.87
CA ILE A 341 -11.21 -47.88 30.37
C ILE A 341 -11.86 -49.19 30.74
N ASP A 342 -11.89 -50.14 29.83
CA ASP A 342 -12.42 -51.50 30.13
C ASP A 342 -11.41 -52.25 31.04
N GLN A 343 -11.76 -52.34 32.30
CA GLN A 343 -10.92 -52.96 33.35
C GLN A 343 -10.66 -54.46 33.10
N SER A 344 -11.37 -55.10 32.15
CA SER A 344 -11.11 -56.50 31.79
C SER A 344 -9.74 -56.70 31.14
N ILE A 345 -9.06 -55.63 30.71
CA ILE A 345 -7.76 -55.65 30.05
C ILE A 345 -6.61 -55.41 31.05
N GLY A 346 -6.91 -55.03 32.31
CA GLY A 346 -5.90 -54.87 33.37
C GLY A 346 -5.12 -53.55 33.40
N ASP A 347 -5.35 -52.66 32.46
CA ASP A 347 -4.67 -51.35 32.37
C ASP A 347 -5.55 -50.27 33.00
N THR A 348 -4.99 -49.50 33.93
CA THR A 348 -5.65 -48.36 34.59
C THR A 348 -5.31 -47.02 33.93
N TYR A 349 -4.38 -47.00 32.99
CA TYR A 349 -3.99 -45.83 32.24
C TYR A 349 -3.50 -46.20 30.84
N ASN A 350 -3.62 -45.27 29.90
CA ASN A 350 -3.07 -45.39 28.57
C ASN A 350 -2.34 -44.07 28.20
N VAL A 351 -1.17 -44.19 27.60
CA VAL A 351 -0.38 -43.02 27.19
C VAL A 351 -0.66 -42.73 25.73
N PHE A 352 -1.25 -41.55 25.46
CA PHE A 352 -1.42 -41.04 24.11
C PHE A 352 -0.22 -40.18 23.72
N SER A 353 0.61 -40.66 22.83
CA SER A 353 1.79 -39.98 22.31
C SER A 353 1.94 -40.30 20.82
N PRO A 354 1.12 -39.70 19.96
CA PRO A 354 1.20 -39.96 18.53
C PRO A 354 2.47 -39.38 17.93
N ALA A 355 2.95 -40.00 16.85
CA ALA A 355 4.02 -39.43 16.04
C ALA A 355 3.47 -38.19 15.31
N LEU A 356 4.12 -37.05 15.45
CA LEU A 356 3.77 -35.81 14.76
C LEU A 356 4.10 -35.89 13.26
N ARG A 357 3.25 -35.35 12.41
CA ARG A 357 3.46 -35.21 10.95
C ARG A 357 4.00 -33.82 10.59
N ASP A 358 4.67 -33.17 11.52
CA ASP A 358 5.17 -31.78 11.45
C ASP A 358 6.03 -31.53 10.21
N VAL A 359 6.99 -32.38 9.91
CA VAL A 359 7.90 -32.25 8.74
C VAL A 359 7.09 -32.20 7.43
N SER A 360 6.12 -33.10 7.24
CA SER A 360 5.31 -33.13 6.04
C SER A 360 4.42 -31.91 5.90
N LEU A 361 3.86 -31.40 7.01
CA LEU A 361 3.00 -30.22 7.05
C LEU A 361 3.81 -28.96 6.79
N ILE A 362 5.02 -28.84 7.38
CA ILE A 362 5.96 -27.73 7.17
C ILE A 362 6.41 -27.70 5.70
N ASN A 363 6.81 -28.84 5.14
CA ASN A 363 7.20 -28.91 3.74
C ASN A 363 6.06 -28.52 2.80
N GLY A 364 4.83 -28.97 3.06
CA GLY A 364 3.65 -28.59 2.27
C GLY A 364 3.36 -27.10 2.36
N LEU A 365 3.45 -26.50 3.54
CA LEU A 365 3.31 -25.05 3.75
C LEU A 365 4.40 -24.30 2.97
N ASN A 366 5.66 -24.75 3.10
CA ASN A 366 6.78 -24.11 2.42
C ASN A 366 6.63 -24.11 0.89
N GLU A 367 6.11 -25.18 0.29
CA GLU A 367 5.81 -25.21 -1.15
C GLU A 367 4.71 -24.21 -1.55
N ILE A 368 3.69 -24.00 -0.71
CA ILE A 368 2.68 -22.96 -0.95
C ILE A 368 3.33 -21.56 -0.86
N LEU A 369 4.17 -21.30 0.14
CA LEU A 369 4.88 -20.03 0.30
C LEU A 369 5.77 -19.73 -0.91
N LYS A 370 6.50 -20.70 -1.44
CA LYS A 370 7.28 -20.56 -2.68
C LYS A 370 6.40 -20.16 -3.87
N ARG A 371 5.19 -20.72 -4.00
CA ARG A 371 4.26 -20.34 -5.07
C ARG A 371 3.74 -18.91 -4.88
N ILE A 372 3.50 -18.48 -3.64
CA ILE A 372 3.12 -17.09 -3.35
C ILE A 372 4.25 -16.14 -3.78
N GLU A 373 5.51 -16.44 -3.47
CA GLU A 373 6.67 -15.66 -3.93
C GLU A 373 6.69 -15.56 -5.47
N ASP A 374 6.49 -16.68 -6.17
CA ASP A 374 6.50 -16.67 -7.63
C ASP A 374 5.42 -15.79 -8.26
N VAL A 375 4.18 -15.86 -7.76
CA VAL A 375 3.06 -15.10 -8.35
C VAL A 375 2.98 -13.65 -7.91
N THR A 376 3.61 -13.33 -6.78
CA THR A 376 3.74 -11.95 -6.28
C THR A 376 5.06 -11.29 -6.69
N ALA A 377 5.90 -11.96 -7.46
CA ALA A 377 7.22 -11.50 -7.87
C ALA A 377 8.18 -11.16 -6.72
N LEU A 378 7.99 -11.76 -5.55
CA LEU A 378 8.97 -11.70 -4.48
C LEU A 378 10.16 -12.63 -4.80
N SER A 379 11.34 -12.29 -4.30
CA SER A 379 12.50 -13.17 -4.40
C SER A 379 12.28 -14.43 -3.57
N ARG A 380 12.69 -15.59 -4.11
CA ARG A 380 12.64 -16.87 -3.41
C ARG A 380 13.43 -16.81 -2.11
N GLY A 381 12.80 -17.20 -1.00
CA GLY A 381 13.37 -17.14 0.35
C GLY A 381 13.06 -15.85 1.10
N THR A 382 12.17 -15.03 0.57
CA THR A 382 11.65 -13.86 1.29
C THR A 382 10.65 -14.26 2.39
N ILE A 383 9.76 -15.22 2.09
CA ILE A 383 8.78 -15.79 3.01
C ILE A 383 8.91 -17.31 3.16
N SER A 384 9.49 -17.99 2.19
CA SER A 384 9.72 -19.43 2.21
C SER A 384 11.08 -19.77 2.80
N ASP A 385 11.18 -20.93 3.42
CA ASP A 385 12.47 -21.49 3.79
C ASP A 385 13.18 -22.05 2.56
N THR A 386 14.40 -21.62 2.35
CA THR A 386 15.24 -22.10 1.25
C THR A 386 16.32 -22.99 1.82
N ASN A 387 16.26 -24.29 1.54
CA ASN A 387 17.40 -25.16 1.73
C ASN A 387 18.58 -24.61 0.92
N LEU A 388 19.53 -24.00 1.59
CA LEU A 388 20.69 -23.33 0.98
C LEU A 388 21.59 -24.29 0.18
N ASP A 389 21.46 -25.58 0.40
CA ASP A 389 22.38 -26.59 -0.14
C ASP A 389 22.17 -26.96 -1.63
N ALA A 390 21.16 -26.43 -2.29
CA ALA A 390 20.78 -26.90 -3.63
C ALA A 390 20.55 -25.83 -4.69
N LYS A 391 20.76 -24.52 -4.40
CA LYS A 391 20.54 -23.48 -5.43
C LYS A 391 21.81 -23.17 -6.20
N THR A 392 21.74 -23.29 -7.52
CA THR A 392 22.78 -22.76 -8.40
C THR A 392 22.77 -21.23 -8.36
N ALA A 393 23.94 -20.62 -8.53
CA ALA A 393 24.07 -19.16 -8.63
C ALA A 393 23.07 -18.57 -9.66
N THR A 394 22.84 -19.30 -10.76
CA THR A 394 21.89 -18.94 -11.82
C THR A 394 20.43 -18.85 -11.34
N GLU A 395 19.98 -19.76 -10.47
CA GLU A 395 18.61 -19.73 -9.93
C GLU A 395 18.41 -18.57 -8.94
N ILE A 396 19.42 -18.24 -8.17
CA ILE A 396 19.40 -17.09 -7.27
C ILE A 396 19.33 -15.79 -8.08
N ILE A 397 20.15 -15.66 -9.11
CA ILE A 397 20.15 -14.49 -10.01
C ILE A 397 18.79 -14.37 -10.71
N ALA A 398 18.23 -15.46 -11.26
CA ALA A 398 16.93 -15.42 -11.92
C ALA A 398 15.76 -15.04 -10.98
N SER A 399 15.82 -15.46 -9.72
CA SER A 399 14.83 -15.06 -8.72
C SER A 399 14.94 -13.58 -8.34
N LYS A 400 16.15 -13.07 -8.17
CA LYS A 400 16.41 -11.64 -7.92
C LYS A 400 16.00 -10.78 -9.11
N GLN A 401 16.26 -11.22 -10.35
CA GLN A 401 15.92 -10.49 -11.58
C GLN A 401 14.42 -10.24 -11.68
N ARG A 402 13.57 -11.23 -11.40
CA ARG A 402 12.11 -11.06 -11.44
C ARG A 402 11.61 -10.02 -10.44
N SER A 403 12.15 -10.05 -9.22
CA SER A 403 11.80 -9.05 -8.20
C SER A 403 12.29 -7.66 -8.58
N TYR A 404 13.45 -7.56 -9.21
CA TYR A 404 13.99 -6.31 -9.72
C TYR A 404 13.08 -5.71 -10.80
N ASP A 405 12.70 -6.52 -11.79
CA ASP A 405 11.84 -6.06 -12.89
C ASP A 405 10.48 -5.56 -12.38
N ASP A 406 9.85 -6.28 -11.44
CA ASP A 406 8.59 -5.86 -10.81
C ASP A 406 8.75 -4.56 -10.00
N ASN A 407 9.84 -4.42 -9.25
CA ASN A 407 10.13 -3.18 -8.52
C ASN A 407 10.35 -2.00 -9.48
N LYS A 408 11.02 -2.20 -10.63
CA LYS A 408 11.23 -1.19 -11.65
C LYS A 408 9.93 -0.69 -12.27
N ASP A 409 8.99 -1.61 -12.52
CA ASP A 409 7.65 -1.27 -13.00
C ASP A 409 6.90 -0.40 -11.97
N ILE A 410 6.98 -0.78 -10.68
CA ILE A 410 6.35 0.00 -9.60
C ILE A 410 7.03 1.37 -9.45
N GLN A 411 8.36 1.45 -9.51
CA GLN A 411 9.12 2.70 -9.48
C GLN A 411 8.66 3.63 -10.62
N THR A 412 8.54 3.11 -11.84
CA THR A 412 8.08 3.88 -13.00
C THR A 412 6.65 4.41 -12.82
N ALA A 413 5.76 3.60 -12.26
CA ALA A 413 4.39 4.01 -11.98
C ALA A 413 4.33 5.07 -10.84
N LEU A 414 5.15 4.91 -9.81
CA LEU A 414 5.25 5.86 -8.71
C LEU A 414 5.84 7.19 -9.17
N GLN A 415 6.90 7.16 -9.98
CA GLN A 415 7.51 8.36 -10.55
C GLN A 415 6.49 9.22 -11.29
N LYS A 416 5.68 8.63 -12.17
CA LYS A 416 4.62 9.35 -12.89
C LYS A 416 3.62 10.02 -11.95
N ALA A 417 3.22 9.32 -10.88
CA ALA A 417 2.31 9.88 -9.88
C ALA A 417 2.96 11.05 -9.11
N LEU A 418 4.24 10.95 -8.76
CA LEU A 418 4.97 12.01 -8.07
C LEU A 418 5.23 13.22 -8.96
N GLU A 419 5.52 13.02 -10.24
CA GLU A 419 5.59 14.10 -11.23
C GLU A 419 4.24 14.85 -11.36
N ASP A 420 3.12 14.11 -11.33
CA ASP A 420 1.78 14.70 -11.30
C ASP A 420 1.54 15.52 -10.02
N VAL A 421 2.00 15.05 -8.85
CA VAL A 421 1.92 15.82 -7.60
C VAL A 421 2.63 17.15 -7.71
N VAL A 422 3.87 17.16 -8.21
CA VAL A 422 4.66 18.39 -8.36
C VAL A 422 4.01 19.35 -9.37
N TYR A 423 3.50 18.83 -10.47
CA TYR A 423 2.74 19.63 -11.45
C TYR A 423 1.52 20.31 -10.82
N ILE A 424 0.75 19.58 -10.00
CA ILE A 424 -0.44 20.13 -9.36
C ILE A 424 -0.06 21.23 -8.35
N MET A 425 1.03 21.04 -7.60
CA MET A 425 1.56 22.06 -6.70
C MET A 425 1.94 23.33 -7.46
N ASP A 426 2.58 23.22 -8.63
CA ASP A 426 2.92 24.35 -9.48
C ASP A 426 1.68 25.08 -10.00
N VAL A 427 0.65 24.35 -10.45
CA VAL A 427 -0.65 24.93 -10.86
C VAL A 427 -1.26 25.75 -9.71
N TYR A 428 -1.28 25.23 -8.50
CA TYR A 428 -1.80 25.95 -7.35
C TYR A 428 -0.92 27.13 -6.93
N CYS A 429 0.40 27.01 -7.02
CA CYS A 429 1.30 28.12 -6.79
C CYS A 429 1.04 29.28 -7.76
N THR A 430 0.72 28.97 -9.02
CA THR A 430 0.36 29.96 -10.04
C THR A 430 -1.03 30.55 -9.80
N LEU A 431 -2.02 29.70 -9.49
CA LEU A 431 -3.41 30.13 -9.28
C LEU A 431 -3.55 31.10 -8.10
N TYR A 432 -2.84 30.84 -7.01
CA TYR A 432 -2.91 31.65 -5.77
C TYR A 432 -1.74 32.61 -5.59
N ASN A 433 -0.85 32.73 -6.58
CA ASN A 433 0.36 33.58 -6.54
C ASN A 433 1.21 33.36 -5.28
N ILE A 434 1.37 32.09 -4.84
CA ILE A 434 2.12 31.73 -3.63
C ILE A 434 3.60 32.05 -3.79
N THR A 435 4.18 31.79 -4.96
CA THR A 435 5.55 32.14 -5.32
C THR A 435 5.62 32.67 -6.76
N PRO A 436 6.64 33.45 -7.12
CA PRO A 436 6.87 33.86 -8.52
C PRO A 436 6.94 32.65 -9.46
N GLN A 437 6.59 32.87 -10.72
CA GLN A 437 6.75 31.81 -11.73
C GLN A 437 8.22 31.45 -11.91
N GLY A 438 8.52 30.18 -12.09
CA GLY A 438 9.86 29.65 -12.30
C GLY A 438 9.79 28.25 -12.89
N GLU A 439 10.74 27.92 -13.72
CA GLU A 439 10.88 26.58 -14.27
C GLU A 439 11.36 25.62 -13.19
N TYR A 440 10.91 24.37 -13.25
CA TYR A 440 11.32 23.31 -12.35
C TYR A 440 11.53 22.00 -13.11
N ALA A 441 12.35 21.13 -12.54
CA ALA A 441 12.53 19.75 -12.95
C ALA A 441 12.45 18.83 -11.73
N VAL A 442 11.86 17.67 -11.90
CA VAL A 442 11.81 16.64 -10.86
C VAL A 442 12.85 15.58 -11.20
N SER A 443 13.78 15.35 -10.30
CA SER A 443 14.77 14.29 -10.43
C SER A 443 14.40 13.09 -9.55
N PHE A 444 14.73 11.90 -10.04
CA PHE A 444 14.57 10.66 -9.29
C PHE A 444 15.88 9.88 -9.38
N ASP A 445 16.40 9.52 -8.24
CA ASP A 445 17.51 8.59 -8.09
C ASP A 445 16.97 7.33 -7.41
N TRP A 446 16.98 6.25 -8.18
CA TRP A 446 16.60 4.91 -7.72
C TRP A 446 17.89 4.10 -7.61
N ASP A 447 18.65 4.29 -6.52
CA ASP A 447 19.86 3.49 -6.32
C ASP A 447 19.47 2.02 -6.12
N ASP A 448 19.57 1.24 -7.21
CA ASP A 448 19.27 -0.20 -7.23
C ASP A 448 20.49 -1.06 -6.80
N SER A 449 21.44 -0.47 -6.11
CA SER A 449 22.74 -1.08 -5.81
C SER A 449 22.69 -2.33 -4.92
N ILE A 450 21.60 -2.51 -4.17
CA ILE A 450 21.37 -3.73 -3.36
C ILE A 450 21.01 -4.94 -4.24
N ILE A 451 20.47 -4.69 -5.43
CA ILE A 451 19.93 -5.73 -6.32
C ILE A 451 20.93 -6.08 -7.41
N THR A 452 21.70 -5.11 -7.88
CA THR A 452 22.81 -5.32 -8.81
C THR A 452 24.07 -5.68 -8.02
N ASP A 453 24.74 -6.75 -8.46
CA ASP A 453 26.08 -7.06 -7.96
C ASP A 453 27.03 -5.91 -8.36
N LYS A 454 27.30 -5.01 -7.40
CA LYS A 454 28.21 -3.85 -7.63
C LYS A 454 29.55 -4.28 -8.17
N ASP A 455 30.02 -5.47 -7.79
CA ASP A 455 31.30 -5.99 -8.24
C ASP A 455 31.27 -6.37 -9.73
N GLU A 456 30.16 -6.96 -10.20
CA GLU A 456 29.97 -7.29 -11.61
C GLU A 456 29.78 -6.02 -12.46
N GLU A 457 29.00 -5.04 -12.01
CA GLU A 457 28.82 -3.77 -12.71
C GLU A 457 30.10 -2.96 -12.74
N THR A 458 30.84 -2.90 -11.63
CA THR A 458 32.16 -2.26 -11.56
C THR A 458 33.14 -2.92 -12.52
N SER A 459 33.19 -4.24 -12.55
CA SER A 459 34.04 -5.00 -13.45
C SER A 459 33.70 -4.74 -14.93
N ARG A 460 32.41 -4.68 -15.25
CA ARG A 460 31.94 -4.36 -16.61
C ARG A 460 32.29 -2.93 -17.01
N LYS A 461 32.11 -1.94 -16.13
CA LYS A 461 32.45 -0.54 -16.42
C LYS A 461 33.95 -0.32 -16.50
N LEU A 462 34.74 -0.96 -15.66
CA LEU A 462 36.21 -0.95 -15.79
C LEU A 462 36.64 -1.51 -17.15
N LEU A 463 36.03 -2.59 -17.63
CA LEU A 463 36.30 -3.13 -18.96
C LEU A 463 35.95 -2.12 -20.08
N LEU A 464 34.87 -1.32 -19.91
CA LEU A 464 34.51 -0.27 -20.86
C LEU A 464 35.55 0.87 -20.86
N VAL A 465 36.08 1.22 -19.69
CA VAL A 465 37.17 2.21 -19.57
C VAL A 465 38.44 1.68 -20.24
N ASP A 466 38.82 0.43 -20.01
CA ASP A 466 39.97 -0.20 -20.64
C ASP A 466 39.86 -0.26 -22.18
N LYS A 467 38.65 -0.49 -22.69
CA LYS A 467 38.37 -0.51 -24.11
C LYS A 467 38.19 0.89 -24.71
N GLY A 468 38.31 1.96 -23.93
CA GLY A 468 38.13 3.35 -24.39
C GLY A 468 36.68 3.71 -24.76
N LEU A 469 35.70 2.92 -24.35
CA LEU A 469 34.26 3.15 -24.59
C LEU A 469 33.60 3.99 -23.50
N MET A 470 34.29 4.18 -22.37
CA MET A 470 33.87 5.04 -21.27
C MET A 470 35.06 5.86 -20.78
N THR A 471 34.84 7.13 -20.43
CA THR A 471 35.93 7.96 -19.91
C THR A 471 36.20 7.64 -18.43
N LYS A 472 37.45 7.86 -17.99
CA LYS A 472 37.79 7.75 -16.55
C LYS A 472 36.95 8.70 -15.71
N ILE A 473 36.63 9.90 -16.24
CA ILE A 473 35.78 10.87 -15.56
C ILE A 473 34.40 10.33 -15.36
N ASP A 474 33.77 9.76 -16.39
CA ASP A 474 32.40 9.20 -16.29
C ASP A 474 32.35 7.99 -15.32
N PHE A 475 33.41 7.16 -15.32
CA PHE A 475 33.54 6.08 -14.35
C PHE A 475 33.66 6.61 -12.91
N THR A 476 34.49 7.64 -12.69
CA THR A 476 34.71 8.25 -11.37
C THR A 476 33.43 8.92 -10.86
N MET A 477 32.71 9.63 -11.76
CA MET A 477 31.40 10.20 -11.44
C MET A 477 30.42 9.12 -10.96
N TRP A 478 30.34 8.01 -11.69
CA TRP A 478 29.43 6.91 -11.34
C TRP A 478 29.85 6.19 -10.06
N TYR A 479 31.16 5.87 -9.91
CA TYR A 479 31.65 5.04 -8.79
C TYR A 479 31.60 5.76 -7.45
N TYR A 480 31.94 7.06 -7.43
CA TYR A 480 31.98 7.88 -6.21
C TYR A 480 30.76 8.82 -6.05
N GLY A 481 29.83 8.85 -6.99
CA GLY A 481 28.69 9.77 -6.96
C GLY A 481 29.10 11.25 -7.06
N MET A 482 30.21 11.56 -7.72
CA MET A 482 30.78 12.91 -7.83
C MET A 482 30.24 13.67 -9.04
N THR A 483 30.17 14.99 -8.93
CA THR A 483 29.95 15.86 -10.10
C THR A 483 31.16 15.81 -11.05
N ARG A 484 30.95 16.15 -12.34
CA ARG A 484 32.02 16.15 -13.34
C ARG A 484 33.23 17.00 -12.92
N LYS A 485 32.97 18.16 -12.28
CA LYS A 485 34.01 19.05 -11.77
C LYS A 485 34.82 18.41 -10.63
N GLN A 486 34.13 17.74 -9.70
CA GLN A 486 34.79 17.00 -8.61
C GLN A 486 35.58 15.81 -9.15
N ALA A 487 34.99 15.01 -10.06
CA ALA A 487 35.64 13.86 -10.66
C ALA A 487 36.89 14.27 -11.47
N THR A 488 36.83 15.41 -12.18
CA THR A 488 37.99 15.93 -12.91
C THR A 488 39.09 16.37 -11.95
N ALA A 489 38.77 17.09 -10.87
CA ALA A 489 39.74 17.51 -9.87
C ALA A 489 40.40 16.30 -9.18
N TYR A 490 39.59 15.29 -8.81
CA TYR A 490 40.05 14.05 -8.18
C TYR A 490 41.03 13.26 -9.08
N LEU A 491 40.73 13.14 -10.38
CA LEU A 491 41.62 12.49 -11.33
C LEU A 491 42.91 13.24 -11.54
N GLN A 492 42.89 14.62 -11.56
CA GLN A 492 44.07 15.44 -11.64
C GLN A 492 44.98 15.29 -10.41
N GLU A 493 44.40 15.16 -9.23
CA GLU A 493 45.12 14.89 -7.98
C GLU A 493 45.85 13.53 -8.03
N ILE A 494 45.14 12.47 -8.47
CA ILE A 494 45.76 11.16 -8.68
C ILE A 494 46.90 11.18 -9.67
N GLU A 495 46.74 11.86 -10.81
CA GLU A 495 47.80 12.00 -11.84
C GLU A 495 49.02 12.77 -11.30
N ALA A 496 48.80 13.82 -10.49
CA ALA A 496 49.87 14.55 -9.85
C ALA A 496 50.65 13.67 -8.83
N GLU A 497 49.97 12.88 -8.02
CA GLU A 497 50.61 11.94 -7.10
C GLU A 497 51.42 10.85 -7.83
N GLN A 498 50.88 10.32 -8.94
CA GLN A 498 51.58 9.34 -9.76
C GLN A 498 52.85 9.91 -10.37
N LEU A 499 52.82 11.16 -10.88
CA LEU A 499 54.00 11.84 -11.40
C LEU A 499 55.06 12.08 -10.32
N GLN A 500 54.66 12.49 -9.11
CA GLN A 500 55.57 12.65 -8.00
C GLN A 500 56.23 11.31 -7.61
N ALA A 501 55.47 10.21 -7.53
CA ALA A 501 55.98 8.90 -7.25
C ALA A 501 56.95 8.40 -8.30
N MET A 502 56.69 8.66 -9.61
CA MET A 502 57.60 8.35 -10.71
C MET A 502 58.91 9.13 -10.60
N GLN A 503 58.84 10.43 -10.26
CA GLN A 503 60.02 11.28 -10.09
C GLN A 503 60.90 10.80 -8.94
N ILE A 504 60.31 10.41 -7.80
CA ILE A 504 61.04 9.88 -6.66
C ILE A 504 61.73 8.55 -7.02
N ASN A 505 61.06 7.66 -7.74
CA ASN A 505 61.64 6.39 -8.17
C ASN A 505 62.79 6.60 -9.18
N MET A 506 62.67 7.51 -10.13
CA MET A 506 63.77 7.89 -11.05
C MET A 506 64.96 8.49 -10.32
N MET A 507 64.75 9.30 -9.27
CA MET A 507 65.85 9.84 -8.46
C MET A 507 66.55 8.77 -7.65
N ASN A 508 65.84 7.77 -7.14
CA ASN A 508 66.40 6.65 -6.43
C ASN A 508 67.21 5.71 -7.33
N ASP A 509 66.76 5.48 -8.58
CA ASP A 509 67.50 4.68 -9.59
C ASP A 509 68.75 5.35 -10.12
N LEU A 510 68.83 6.70 -10.06
CA LEU A 510 70.01 7.47 -10.46
C LEU A 510 71.05 7.60 -9.31
N SER A 511 70.70 7.20 -8.09
CA SER A 511 71.57 7.28 -6.90
C SER A 511 72.17 5.94 -6.50
N VAL A 512 72.02 4.89 -7.29
CA VAL A 512 72.70 3.60 -7.21
C VAL A 512 73.73 3.51 -8.34
#